data_c63b674ddbad8a9394ef6da8823c2758
#
_entry.id   c63b674ddbad8a9394ef6da8823c2758
#
_cell.length_a   1.000
_cell.length_b   1.000
_cell.length_c   1.000
_cell.angle_alpha   90.00
_cell.angle_beta   90.00
_cell.angle_gamma   90.00
#
_symmetry.space_group_name_H-M   'P 1'
#
loop_
_entity.id
_entity.type
_entity.pdbx_description
1 polymer ?
#
loop_
_entity_poly.entity_id
_entity_poly.type
_entity_poly.pdbx_seq_one_letter_code
_entity_poly.pdbx_strand_id
1 'polypeptide(L)'
;MAAAARLAVSLFALVTAVFLTVTGGHAGPGSAPRVELRSTGAPISEPSTTIKYPVIATTNPKPFDPCNDIPLDVVAGLGLEFSPPTPMEGWRCQYDAGNYQVAVEPVVWRTYAQSLPADAVETDINGHRAAQFWVMKPTDWNNRWWFSCMVVFKTSYGVIQQSLFYSPIYSNPDVDCMQENLMRAQQLSPYYIF
;
A
#
# COMPACT_ATOMS: atom_id res chain seq x y z
N MET A 1 -46.82 -35.35 -8.83
CA MET A 1 -47.24 -34.75 -10.10
C MET A 1 -47.60 -33.29 -9.83
N ALA A 2 -46.76 -32.35 -10.15
CA ALA A 2 -47.08 -30.94 -10.40
C ALA A 2 -45.80 -30.25 -10.89
N ALA A 3 -45.80 -29.84 -12.15
CA ALA A 3 -44.70 -29.14 -12.80
C ALA A 3 -44.70 -27.67 -12.37
N ALA A 4 -43.58 -27.16 -11.89
CA ALA A 4 -43.40 -25.74 -11.63
C ALA A 4 -42.69 -25.10 -12.82
N ALA A 5 -43.35 -24.16 -13.47
CA ALA A 5 -42.90 -23.39 -14.59
C ALA A 5 -41.78 -22.38 -14.14
N ARG A 6 -40.68 -22.38 -14.88
CA ARG A 6 -39.63 -21.39 -14.75
C ARG A 6 -39.92 -20.17 -15.62
N LEU A 7 -40.16 -19.04 -15.03
CA LEU A 7 -40.22 -17.75 -15.71
C LEU A 7 -38.84 -17.10 -15.63
N ALA A 8 -38.15 -17.08 -16.78
CA ALA A 8 -36.94 -16.29 -16.96
C ALA A 8 -37.36 -14.87 -17.42
N VAL A 9 -37.10 -13.88 -16.62
CA VAL A 9 -37.26 -12.46 -17.00
C VAL A 9 -35.87 -11.90 -17.32
N SER A 10 -35.61 -11.74 -18.62
CA SER A 10 -34.45 -11.06 -19.13
C SER A 10 -34.75 -9.54 -19.20
N LEU A 11 -34.12 -8.75 -18.37
CA LEU A 11 -34.15 -7.30 -18.44
C LEU A 11 -32.94 -6.83 -19.26
N PHE A 12 -33.18 -6.47 -20.52
CA PHE A 12 -32.24 -5.71 -21.35
C PHE A 12 -32.28 -4.24 -20.95
N ALA A 13 -31.22 -3.74 -20.34
CA ALA A 13 -31.02 -2.30 -20.15
C ALA A 13 -30.37 -1.70 -21.39
N LEU A 14 -31.12 -0.91 -22.14
CA LEU A 14 -30.65 -0.09 -23.26
C LEU A 14 -29.90 1.14 -22.69
N VAL A 15 -28.61 1.18 -22.92
CA VAL A 15 -27.80 2.39 -22.67
C VAL A 15 -27.84 3.25 -23.93
N THR A 16 -28.62 4.32 -23.90
CA THR A 16 -28.64 5.38 -24.93
C THR A 16 -27.50 6.36 -24.64
N ALA A 17 -26.46 6.34 -25.48
CA ALA A 17 -25.43 7.36 -25.51
C ALA A 17 -25.96 8.63 -26.19
N VAL A 18 -26.06 9.73 -25.47
CA VAL A 18 -26.38 11.06 -26.01
C VAL A 18 -25.07 11.72 -26.45
N PHE A 19 -24.88 11.82 -27.76
CA PHE A 19 -23.82 12.64 -28.34
C PHE A 19 -24.31 14.10 -28.43
N LEU A 20 -23.73 14.98 -27.64
CA LEU A 20 -23.89 16.44 -27.81
C LEU A 20 -22.84 16.92 -28.82
N THR A 21 -23.28 17.16 -30.05
CA THR A 21 -22.50 17.88 -31.06
C THR A 21 -22.65 19.38 -30.83
N VAL A 22 -21.58 20.01 -30.36
CA VAL A 22 -21.48 21.48 -30.30
C VAL A 22 -21.01 21.97 -31.66
N THR A 23 -21.91 22.54 -32.45
CA THR A 23 -21.59 23.27 -33.67
C THR A 23 -21.10 24.67 -33.29
N GLY A 24 -19.79 24.90 -33.39
CA GLY A 24 -19.20 26.22 -33.22
C GLY A 24 -19.45 27.12 -34.42
N GLY A 25 -20.06 28.24 -34.18
CA GLY A 25 -20.29 29.29 -35.18
C GLY A 25 -19.00 29.98 -35.61
N HIS A 26 -18.84 30.15 -36.92
CA HIS A 26 -17.81 30.97 -37.52
C HIS A 26 -18.18 32.45 -37.37
N ALA A 27 -17.35 33.21 -36.65
CA ALA A 27 -17.33 34.65 -36.68
C ALA A 27 -16.14 35.12 -37.53
N GLY A 28 -16.39 36.01 -38.46
CA GLY A 28 -15.47 36.49 -39.49
C GLY A 28 -14.28 37.34 -38.98
N PRO A 29 -13.38 37.73 -39.92
CA PRO A 29 -12.11 38.33 -39.59
C PRO A 29 -12.22 39.81 -39.28
N GLY A 30 -12.16 40.19 -38.01
CA GLY A 30 -11.93 41.56 -37.56
C GLY A 30 -10.43 41.81 -37.44
N SER A 31 -9.89 42.68 -38.29
CA SER A 31 -8.51 43.11 -38.20
C SER A 31 -8.28 43.94 -36.93
N ALA A 32 -7.57 43.35 -35.96
CA ALA A 32 -7.05 44.07 -34.80
C ALA A 32 -5.65 44.63 -35.10
N PRO A 33 -5.30 45.83 -34.64
CA PRO A 33 -3.97 46.41 -34.88
C PRO A 33 -2.91 45.62 -34.15
N ARG A 34 -1.87 45.26 -34.88
CA ARG A 34 -0.69 44.56 -34.42
C ARG A 34 0.14 45.52 -33.53
N VAL A 35 0.02 45.42 -32.25
CA VAL A 35 0.96 46.04 -31.30
C VAL A 35 2.22 45.21 -31.28
N GLU A 36 3.25 45.75 -31.90
CA GLU A 36 4.59 45.16 -31.89
C GLU A 36 5.22 45.40 -30.49
N LEU A 37 5.04 44.45 -29.58
CA LEU A 37 5.72 44.46 -28.28
C LEU A 37 7.20 44.13 -28.53
N ARG A 38 8.02 45.18 -28.54
CA ARG A 38 9.48 45.08 -28.55
C ARG A 38 9.92 44.49 -27.22
N SER A 39 10.05 43.16 -27.16
CA SER A 39 10.55 42.44 -25.98
C SER A 39 12.04 42.65 -25.89
N THR A 40 12.47 43.68 -25.18
CA THR A 40 13.83 43.78 -24.61
C THR A 40 13.82 43.14 -23.20
N GLY A 41 13.55 41.84 -23.16
CA GLY A 41 13.70 41.07 -21.96
C GLY A 41 15.06 40.42 -21.95
N ALA A 42 15.91 40.84 -21.04
CA ALA A 42 17.10 40.05 -20.68
C ALA A 42 16.64 38.66 -20.22
N PRO A 43 17.39 37.57 -20.51
CA PRO A 43 17.01 36.24 -20.08
C PRO A 43 16.99 36.24 -18.55
N ILE A 44 15.78 36.12 -17.99
CA ILE A 44 15.62 35.82 -16.58
C ILE A 44 16.11 34.39 -16.42
N SER A 45 17.33 34.23 -15.91
CA SER A 45 17.82 32.94 -15.43
C SER A 45 16.93 32.55 -14.26
N GLU A 46 15.90 31.74 -14.51
CA GLU A 46 15.20 31.06 -13.44
C GLU A 46 16.23 30.27 -12.63
N PRO A 47 16.29 30.48 -11.30
CA PRO A 47 17.12 29.63 -10.48
C PRO A 47 16.54 28.21 -10.59
N SER A 48 17.24 27.35 -11.32
CA SER A 48 16.96 25.93 -11.34
C SER A 48 17.11 25.41 -9.91
N THR A 49 16.00 25.43 -9.17
CA THR A 49 15.89 24.72 -7.90
C THR A 49 15.87 23.24 -8.22
N THR A 50 17.04 22.69 -8.46
CA THR A 50 17.25 21.25 -8.46
C THR A 50 16.92 20.79 -7.05
N ILE A 51 15.72 20.27 -6.85
CA ILE A 51 15.36 19.58 -5.62
C ILE A 51 16.29 18.37 -5.57
N LYS A 52 17.40 18.52 -4.85
CA LYS A 52 18.23 17.38 -4.49
C LYS A 52 17.42 16.56 -3.52
N TYR A 53 16.75 15.53 -4.02
CA TYR A 53 16.27 14.45 -3.15
C TYR A 53 17.47 14.00 -2.32
N PRO A 54 17.34 13.89 -0.98
CA PRO A 54 18.44 13.37 -0.19
C PRO A 54 18.79 12.01 -0.79
N VAL A 55 20.03 11.90 -1.29
CA VAL A 55 20.59 10.60 -1.66
C VAL A 55 20.64 9.85 -0.35
N ILE A 56 19.72 8.90 -0.16
CA ILE A 56 19.79 7.98 0.96
C ILE A 56 21.08 7.22 0.71
N ALA A 57 22.11 7.54 1.50
CA ALA A 57 23.33 6.79 1.46
C ALA A 57 22.96 5.31 1.61
N THR A 58 23.43 4.46 0.70
CA THR A 58 23.27 3.03 0.83
C THR A 58 23.72 2.66 2.22
N THR A 59 22.76 2.33 3.09
CA THR A 59 23.05 2.03 4.48
C THR A 59 23.95 0.80 4.51
N ASN A 60 25.00 0.86 5.31
CA ASN A 60 25.82 -0.29 5.61
C ASN A 60 25.52 -0.69 7.08
N PRO A 61 24.92 -1.84 7.33
CA PRO A 61 24.62 -2.94 6.40
C PRO A 61 23.48 -2.61 5.39
N LYS A 62 23.49 -3.33 4.25
CA LYS A 62 22.38 -3.29 3.28
C LYS A 62 21.09 -3.63 4.02
N PRO A 63 20.01 -2.84 3.86
CA PRO A 63 18.74 -3.19 4.48
C PRO A 63 18.21 -4.52 3.91
N PHE A 64 17.44 -5.17 4.73
CA PHE A 64 16.71 -6.39 4.40
C PHE A 64 15.79 -6.17 3.18
N ASP A 65 15.76 -7.13 2.25
CA ASP A 65 14.88 -7.12 1.08
C ASP A 65 13.88 -8.29 1.19
N PRO A 66 12.68 -8.07 1.74
CA PRO A 66 11.77 -9.15 2.08
C PRO A 66 11.35 -10.01 0.89
N CYS A 67 11.25 -9.44 -0.32
CA CYS A 67 10.88 -10.21 -1.50
C CYS A 67 12.00 -11.15 -1.99
N ASN A 68 13.25 -10.86 -1.67
CA ASN A 68 14.40 -11.64 -2.12
C ASN A 68 15.08 -12.43 -0.99
N ASP A 69 15.01 -11.94 0.24
CA ASP A 69 15.73 -12.53 1.38
C ASP A 69 14.87 -13.59 2.12
N ILE A 70 13.53 -13.54 2.00
CA ILE A 70 12.66 -14.62 2.52
C ILE A 70 12.50 -15.69 1.44
N PRO A 71 12.91 -16.96 1.72
CA PRO A 71 12.78 -18.04 0.76
C PRO A 71 11.32 -18.31 0.35
N LEU A 72 11.07 -18.52 -0.94
CA LEU A 72 9.72 -18.76 -1.46
C LEU A 72 9.08 -20.03 -0.91
N ASP A 73 9.85 -21.07 -0.64
CA ASP A 73 9.38 -22.32 -0.02
C ASP A 73 8.88 -22.08 1.41
N VAL A 74 9.49 -21.15 2.14
CA VAL A 74 9.01 -20.71 3.46
C VAL A 74 7.69 -19.98 3.31
N VAL A 75 7.58 -19.03 2.38
CA VAL A 75 6.35 -18.28 2.10
C VAL A 75 5.21 -19.22 1.75
N ALA A 76 5.47 -20.18 0.84
CA ALA A 76 4.51 -21.23 0.45
C ALA A 76 4.14 -22.14 1.63
N GLY A 77 5.14 -22.60 2.39
CA GLY A 77 4.92 -23.45 3.57
C GLY A 77 4.09 -22.78 4.67
N LEU A 78 4.11 -21.46 4.75
CA LEU A 78 3.30 -20.67 5.67
C LEU A 78 1.91 -20.31 5.10
N GLY A 79 1.58 -20.72 3.86
CA GLY A 79 0.32 -20.40 3.22
C GLY A 79 0.19 -18.90 2.86
N LEU A 80 1.31 -18.22 2.60
CA LEU A 80 1.38 -16.80 2.26
C LEU A 80 1.58 -16.57 0.75
N GLU A 81 1.29 -17.57 -0.07
CA GLU A 81 1.47 -17.57 -1.53
C GLU A 81 0.15 -17.94 -2.25
N PHE A 82 -0.98 -17.43 -1.75
CA PHE A 82 -2.26 -17.55 -2.49
C PHE A 82 -2.15 -16.85 -3.86
N SER A 83 -1.44 -15.74 -3.92
CA SER A 83 -0.86 -15.15 -5.12
C SER A 83 0.65 -14.96 -4.92
N PRO A 84 1.47 -14.92 -6.01
CA PRO A 84 2.91 -14.74 -5.87
C PRO A 84 3.27 -13.48 -5.08
N PRO A 85 4.34 -13.49 -4.26
CA PRO A 85 4.81 -12.31 -3.56
C PRO A 85 5.02 -11.14 -4.50
N THR A 86 4.49 -9.97 -4.12
CA THR A 86 4.47 -8.79 -4.98
C THR A 86 5.38 -7.70 -4.40
N PRO A 87 6.46 -7.33 -5.12
CA PRO A 87 7.24 -6.16 -4.77
C PRO A 87 6.39 -4.90 -4.88
N MET A 88 6.41 -4.08 -3.84
CA MET A 88 5.72 -2.80 -3.76
C MET A 88 6.74 -1.66 -3.83
N GLU A 89 6.24 -0.44 -3.88
CA GLU A 89 7.07 0.75 -3.85
C GLU A 89 7.95 0.78 -2.58
N GLY A 90 9.20 1.19 -2.72
CA GLY A 90 10.22 1.04 -1.68
C GLY A 90 10.79 -0.39 -1.66
N TRP A 91 11.03 -0.90 -0.46
CA TRP A 91 11.53 -2.27 -0.24
C TRP A 91 10.47 -3.16 0.41
N ARG A 92 9.22 -2.81 0.20
CA ARG A 92 8.08 -3.54 0.71
C ARG A 92 7.79 -4.76 -0.14
N CYS A 93 7.54 -5.90 0.49
CA CYS A 93 7.02 -7.10 -0.14
C CYS A 93 5.64 -7.44 0.43
N GLN A 94 4.69 -7.70 -0.43
CA GLN A 94 3.34 -8.11 -0.06
C GLN A 94 3.16 -9.60 -0.32
N TYR A 95 2.64 -10.30 0.67
CA TYR A 95 2.29 -11.71 0.68
C TYR A 95 0.79 -11.88 0.85
N ASP A 96 0.21 -12.85 0.17
CA ASP A 96 -1.23 -13.09 0.14
C ASP A 96 -1.55 -14.45 0.79
N ALA A 97 -2.36 -14.45 1.84
CA ALA A 97 -2.86 -15.65 2.50
C ALA A 97 -4.28 -16.03 2.03
N GLY A 98 -4.83 -15.32 1.03
CA GLY A 98 -6.20 -15.51 0.53
C GLY A 98 -7.25 -14.72 1.33
N ASN A 99 -7.29 -14.87 2.65
CA ASN A 99 -8.24 -14.17 3.51
C ASN A 99 -7.66 -12.92 4.21
N TYR A 100 -6.36 -12.70 4.15
CA TYR A 100 -5.65 -11.50 4.57
C TYR A 100 -4.35 -11.35 3.79
N GLN A 101 -3.73 -10.20 3.94
CA GLN A 101 -2.43 -9.93 3.32
C GLN A 101 -1.44 -9.47 4.39
N VAL A 102 -0.19 -9.86 4.21
CA VAL A 102 0.94 -9.41 5.04
C VAL A 102 1.89 -8.62 4.17
N ALA A 103 2.32 -7.46 4.62
CA ALA A 103 3.39 -6.73 3.97
C ALA A 103 4.55 -6.50 4.93
N VAL A 104 5.75 -6.73 4.45
CA VAL A 104 6.99 -6.55 5.22
C VAL A 104 7.84 -5.49 4.53
N GLU A 105 8.35 -4.53 5.32
CA GLU A 105 9.11 -3.38 4.80
C GLU A 105 10.23 -2.99 5.78
N PRO A 106 11.49 -2.90 5.35
CA PRO A 106 12.54 -2.22 6.11
C PRO A 106 12.40 -0.71 5.94
N VAL A 107 12.43 0.03 7.04
CA VAL A 107 12.34 1.49 7.07
C VAL A 107 13.61 2.05 7.69
N VAL A 108 14.48 2.61 6.85
CA VAL A 108 15.82 3.08 7.24
C VAL A 108 15.86 4.53 7.72
N TRP A 109 14.80 5.31 7.48
CA TRP A 109 14.73 6.74 7.83
C TRP A 109 14.01 7.03 9.15
N ARG A 110 13.56 6.00 9.87
CA ARG A 110 12.89 6.12 11.16
C ARG A 110 13.60 5.28 12.20
N THR A 111 13.68 5.81 13.41
CA THR A 111 14.08 5.03 14.57
C THR A 111 12.90 4.22 15.12
N TYR A 112 13.20 3.22 15.93
CA TYR A 112 12.18 2.42 16.59
C TYR A 112 11.19 3.29 17.38
N ALA A 113 11.69 4.23 18.19
CA ALA A 113 10.83 5.13 18.97
C ALA A 113 9.93 6.02 18.12
N GLN A 114 10.40 6.45 16.94
CA GLN A 114 9.61 7.27 16.00
C GLN A 114 8.54 6.46 15.25
N SER A 115 8.65 5.14 15.30
CA SER A 115 7.74 4.23 14.58
C SER A 115 6.59 3.73 15.46
N LEU A 116 6.60 4.04 16.76
CA LEU A 116 5.61 3.54 17.72
C LEU A 116 4.60 4.64 18.08
N PRO A 117 3.29 4.37 17.96
CA PRO A 117 2.26 5.18 18.58
C PRO A 117 2.26 4.98 20.12
N ALA A 118 1.56 5.89 20.82
CA ALA A 118 1.54 5.88 22.29
C ALA A 118 0.88 4.63 22.90
N ASP A 119 0.01 3.96 22.16
CA ASP A 119 -0.70 2.74 22.55
C ASP A 119 -0.03 1.45 22.05
N ALA A 120 1.17 1.54 21.51
CA ALA A 120 1.94 0.37 21.09
C ALA A 120 2.29 -0.51 22.31
N VAL A 121 2.10 -1.81 22.15
CA VAL A 121 2.45 -2.81 23.16
C VAL A 121 3.80 -3.41 22.83
N GLU A 122 4.81 -3.13 23.63
CA GLU A 122 6.15 -3.71 23.45
C GLU A 122 6.16 -5.21 23.78
N THR A 123 6.93 -5.96 23.04
CA THR A 123 7.10 -7.41 23.18
C THR A 123 8.50 -7.83 22.73
N ASP A 124 8.86 -9.08 23.02
CA ASP A 124 10.02 -9.74 22.44
C ASP A 124 9.53 -10.83 21.48
N ILE A 125 10.10 -10.88 20.29
CA ILE A 125 9.80 -11.88 19.28
C ILE A 125 11.11 -12.54 18.84
N ASN A 126 11.30 -13.80 19.22
CA ASN A 126 12.49 -14.57 18.90
C ASN A 126 13.81 -13.90 19.34
N GLY A 127 13.81 -13.18 20.48
CA GLY A 127 14.97 -12.46 21.01
C GLY A 127 15.17 -11.07 20.42
N HIS A 128 14.23 -10.58 19.59
CA HIS A 128 14.28 -9.26 19.00
C HIS A 128 13.22 -8.34 19.64
N ARG A 129 13.64 -7.15 20.03
CA ARG A 129 12.74 -6.13 20.55
C ARG A 129 11.75 -5.71 19.47
N ALA A 130 10.46 -5.84 19.75
CA ALA A 130 9.38 -5.51 18.86
C ALA A 130 8.25 -4.79 19.62
N ALA A 131 7.30 -4.25 18.87
CA ALA A 131 6.05 -3.74 19.40
C ALA A 131 4.92 -4.00 18.41
N GLN A 132 3.68 -4.16 18.94
CA GLN A 132 2.50 -4.35 18.11
C GLN A 132 1.44 -3.29 18.44
N PHE A 133 0.68 -2.90 17.42
CA PHE A 133 -0.39 -1.92 17.55
C PHE A 133 -1.36 -1.93 16.38
N TRP A 134 -2.54 -1.33 16.58
CA TRP A 134 -3.50 -1.11 15.51
C TRP A 134 -3.11 0.10 14.67
N VAL A 135 -3.05 -0.06 13.35
CA VAL A 135 -2.93 1.05 12.39
C VAL A 135 -4.31 1.57 12.02
N MET A 136 -5.23 0.65 11.70
CA MET A 136 -6.63 0.94 11.43
C MET A 136 -7.48 -0.02 12.25
N LYS A 137 -7.98 0.48 13.37
CA LYS A 137 -8.77 -0.30 14.32
C LYS A 137 -10.21 -0.44 13.86
N PRO A 138 -10.85 -1.61 14.05
CA PRO A 138 -12.28 -1.75 13.85
C PRO A 138 -13.07 -0.78 14.73
N THR A 139 -14.07 -0.12 14.12
CA THR A 139 -15.02 0.75 14.82
C THR A 139 -16.44 0.39 14.37
N ASP A 140 -17.46 0.76 15.13
CA ASP A 140 -18.85 0.40 14.86
C ASP A 140 -19.34 0.86 13.48
N TRP A 141 -18.79 1.96 12.96
CA TRP A 141 -19.19 2.52 11.68
C TRP A 141 -18.38 1.98 10.49
N ASN A 142 -17.15 1.47 10.72
CA ASN A 142 -16.28 0.97 9.66
C ASN A 142 -16.03 -0.55 9.70
N ASN A 143 -16.78 -1.29 10.48
CA ASN A 143 -16.62 -2.74 10.68
C ASN A 143 -16.82 -3.60 9.41
N ARG A 144 -16.95 -2.98 8.25
CA ARG A 144 -17.06 -3.64 6.93
C ARG A 144 -15.91 -3.31 5.99
N TRP A 145 -14.99 -2.46 6.43
CA TRP A 145 -13.90 -1.97 5.61
C TRP A 145 -12.59 -2.69 5.94
N TRP A 146 -11.51 -2.14 5.43
CA TRP A 146 -10.18 -2.66 5.67
C TRP A 146 -9.69 -2.30 7.06
N PHE A 147 -9.14 -3.29 7.75
CA PHE A 147 -8.46 -3.14 9.03
C PHE A 147 -7.00 -3.50 8.88
N SER A 148 -6.17 -2.91 9.71
CA SER A 148 -4.76 -3.23 9.71
C SER A 148 -4.14 -3.09 11.10
N CYS A 149 -3.22 -3.97 11.38
CA CYS A 149 -2.36 -3.95 12.56
C CYS A 149 -0.90 -4.11 12.13
N MET A 150 0.02 -3.75 13.00
CA MET A 150 1.43 -3.70 12.70
C MET A 150 2.25 -4.32 13.81
N VAL A 151 3.30 -5.02 13.44
CA VAL A 151 4.43 -5.38 14.28
C VAL A 151 5.64 -4.61 13.77
N VAL A 152 6.34 -3.92 14.66
CA VAL A 152 7.56 -3.16 14.36
C VAL A 152 8.71 -3.78 15.11
N PHE A 153 9.78 -4.15 14.42
CA PHE A 153 11.00 -4.64 15.00
C PHE A 153 12.08 -3.55 15.01
N LYS A 154 12.85 -3.49 16.10
CA LYS A 154 14.06 -2.67 16.15
C LYS A 154 15.20 -3.35 15.39
N THR A 155 15.88 -2.63 14.51
CA THR A 155 17.07 -3.09 13.80
C THR A 155 18.27 -2.18 14.05
N SER A 156 19.44 -2.56 13.56
CA SER A 156 20.65 -1.73 13.60
C SER A 156 20.62 -0.54 12.64
N TYR A 157 19.77 -0.60 11.61
CA TYR A 157 19.66 0.43 10.55
C TYR A 157 18.35 1.21 10.57
N GLY A 158 17.43 0.89 11.47
CA GLY A 158 16.11 1.51 11.55
C GLY A 158 15.08 0.56 12.14
N VAL A 159 14.06 0.21 11.36
CA VAL A 159 13.03 -0.76 11.78
C VAL A 159 12.65 -1.67 10.63
N ILE A 160 12.11 -2.85 10.94
CA ILE A 160 11.31 -3.66 10.03
C ILE A 160 9.86 -3.52 10.48
N GLN A 161 8.98 -3.14 9.55
CA GLN A 161 7.55 -3.08 9.76
C GLN A 161 6.88 -4.27 9.07
N GLN A 162 6.10 -5.03 9.83
CA GLN A 162 5.24 -6.07 9.31
C GLN A 162 3.80 -5.67 9.57
N SER A 163 3.06 -5.39 8.51
CA SER A 163 1.64 -5.05 8.58
C SER A 163 0.79 -6.22 8.10
N LEU A 164 -0.30 -6.48 8.81
CA LEU A 164 -1.37 -7.35 8.34
C LEU A 164 -2.59 -6.48 8.05
N PHE A 165 -3.26 -6.76 6.96
CA PHE A 165 -4.51 -6.09 6.59
C PHE A 165 -5.50 -7.07 6.01
N TYR A 166 -6.76 -6.86 6.36
CA TYR A 166 -7.88 -7.70 5.96
C TYR A 166 -9.17 -6.88 5.88
N SER A 167 -10.17 -7.46 5.22
CA SER A 167 -11.52 -6.89 5.19
C SER A 167 -12.50 -7.95 5.67
N PRO A 168 -13.31 -7.71 6.72
CA PRO A 168 -14.27 -8.67 7.22
C PRO A 168 -15.29 -9.15 6.18
N ILE A 169 -15.51 -8.37 5.12
CA ILE A 169 -16.43 -8.74 4.03
C ILE A 169 -15.83 -9.88 3.17
N TYR A 170 -14.51 -9.90 3.01
CA TYR A 170 -13.80 -10.85 2.15
C TYR A 170 -13.02 -11.90 2.93
N SER A 171 -12.79 -11.68 4.22
CA SER A 171 -12.05 -12.61 5.06
C SER A 171 -12.97 -13.66 5.65
N ASN A 172 -12.74 -14.91 5.29
CA ASN A 172 -13.43 -16.07 5.85
C ASN A 172 -12.43 -17.23 5.98
N PRO A 173 -12.11 -17.69 7.20
CA PRO A 173 -12.66 -17.26 8.51
C PRO A 173 -12.26 -15.84 8.92
N ASP A 174 -12.89 -15.32 9.97
CA ASP A 174 -12.54 -14.07 10.59
C ASP A 174 -11.08 -14.04 11.04
N VAL A 175 -10.44 -12.88 10.93
CA VAL A 175 -9.01 -12.69 11.24
C VAL A 175 -8.88 -11.88 12.53
N ASP A 176 -8.26 -12.47 13.55
CA ASP A 176 -7.72 -11.70 14.67
C ASP A 176 -6.40 -11.06 14.23
N CYS A 177 -6.46 -9.80 13.82
CA CYS A 177 -5.31 -9.09 13.26
C CYS A 177 -4.07 -9.14 14.16
N MET A 178 -4.25 -8.84 15.44
CA MET A 178 -3.12 -8.74 16.37
C MET A 178 -2.47 -10.10 16.61
N GLN A 179 -3.28 -11.13 16.84
CA GLN A 179 -2.80 -12.47 17.08
C GLN A 179 -2.17 -13.08 15.82
N GLU A 180 -2.85 -12.94 14.68
CA GLU A 180 -2.35 -13.48 13.41
C GLU A 180 -1.06 -12.80 12.97
N ASN A 181 -0.99 -11.47 13.06
CA ASN A 181 0.21 -10.74 12.70
C ASN A 181 1.39 -11.07 13.62
N LEU A 182 1.14 -11.27 14.92
CA LEU A 182 2.16 -11.71 15.87
C LEU A 182 2.68 -13.10 15.53
N MET A 183 1.79 -14.04 15.21
CA MET A 183 2.16 -15.40 14.80
C MET A 183 3.01 -15.37 13.52
N ARG A 184 2.61 -14.57 12.52
CA ARG A 184 3.40 -14.41 11.29
C ARG A 184 4.76 -13.76 11.56
N ALA A 185 4.81 -12.79 12.46
CA ALA A 185 6.07 -12.17 12.88
C ALA A 185 7.03 -13.18 13.53
N GLN A 186 6.52 -14.10 14.36
CA GLN A 186 7.32 -15.20 14.94
C GLN A 186 7.85 -16.15 13.86
N GLN A 187 7.04 -16.44 12.84
CA GLN A 187 7.40 -17.37 11.77
C GLN A 187 8.38 -16.76 10.75
N LEU A 188 8.26 -15.47 10.48
CA LEU A 188 9.05 -14.78 9.45
C LEU A 188 10.33 -14.14 10.00
N SER A 189 10.36 -13.72 11.27
CA SER A 189 11.52 -13.03 11.85
C SER A 189 12.84 -13.82 11.81
N PRO A 190 12.88 -15.17 11.78
CA PRO A 190 14.13 -15.88 11.57
C PRO A 190 14.83 -15.59 10.23
N TYR A 191 14.10 -15.03 9.28
CA TYR A 191 14.60 -14.66 7.95
C TYR A 191 14.88 -13.15 7.82
N TYR A 192 14.61 -12.37 8.87
CA TYR A 192 14.85 -10.92 8.87
C TYR A 192 16.31 -10.61 9.15
N ILE A 193 16.80 -9.53 8.59
CA ILE A 193 18.15 -8.98 8.85
C ILE A 193 17.99 -7.80 9.84
N PHE A 194 18.52 -7.95 11.05
CA PHE A 194 18.39 -7.01 12.16
C PHE A 194 19.57 -6.05 12.34
#